data_9f0f1c9d039321d54f96ecf43c7ced29
#
_entry.id   9f0f1c9d039321d54f96ecf43c7ced29
#
_cell.length_a   1.000
_cell.length_b   1.000
_cell.length_c   1.000
_cell.angle_alpha   90.00
_cell.angle_beta   90.00
_cell.angle_gamma   90.00
#
_symmetry.space_group_name_H-M   'P 1'
#
loop_
_entity.id
_entity.type
_entity.pdbx_description
1 polymer ?
#
loop_
_entity_poly.entity_id
_entity_poly.type
_entity_poly.pdbx_seq_one_letter_code
_entity_poly.pdbx_strand_id
1 'polypeptide(L)'
;MSLQSTDPIADLLTRIRNAIMAGKNEVRAPHSKMKLTVAQQLKKSGYLSDVKVEKGTPRDTIVITIHEIGTNTTINEITRLSKPGRRVYAAATDIPRIKSGRGIVLVSTSQGVMTDNEARKAKLGGELICKVY
;
A
#
# COMPACT_ATOMS: atom_id res chain seq x y z
N MET A 1 -20.89 -1.65 19.63
CA MET A 1 -20.50 -1.59 18.90
C MET A 1 -19.74 -0.98 18.37
N SER A 2 -19.27 -1.11 18.36
CA SER A 2 -18.52 -0.30 17.85
C SER A 2 -18.58 -0.27 16.52
N LEU A 3 -18.98 0.63 16.03
CA LEU A 3 -18.85 0.80 14.77
C LEU A 3 -17.53 1.13 14.48
N GLN A 4 -16.81 0.26 14.03
CA GLN A 4 -15.52 0.50 13.64
C GLN A 4 -15.55 0.96 12.25
N SER A 5 -15.07 2.13 12.02
CA SER A 5 -14.78 2.47 10.69
C SER A 5 -13.60 1.68 10.30
N THR A 6 -13.77 0.85 9.36
CA THR A 6 -12.70 0.01 8.95
C THR A 6 -11.98 0.63 7.78
N ASP A 7 -10.69 0.83 7.95
CA ASP A 7 -9.80 1.18 6.85
C ASP A 7 -8.71 0.11 6.78
N PRO A 8 -8.97 -0.98 6.03
CA PRO A 8 -8.01 -2.07 5.92
C PRO A 8 -6.65 -1.61 5.39
N ILE A 9 -6.64 -0.61 4.51
CA ILE A 9 -5.40 -0.10 3.96
C ILE A 9 -4.60 0.61 5.03
N ALA A 10 -5.25 1.46 5.83
CA ALA A 10 -4.56 2.15 6.93
C ALA A 10 -3.98 1.14 7.93
N ASP A 11 -4.70 0.07 8.22
CA ASP A 11 -4.21 -1.00 9.07
C ASP A 11 -2.94 -1.62 8.50
N LEU A 12 -2.95 -1.95 7.22
CA LEU A 12 -1.79 -2.53 6.54
C LEU A 12 -0.58 -1.60 6.60
N LEU A 13 -0.78 -0.33 6.24
CA LEU A 13 0.32 0.64 6.22
C LEU A 13 0.89 0.87 7.62
N THR A 14 0.03 0.90 8.63
CA THR A 14 0.47 1.04 10.01
C THR A 14 1.29 -0.16 10.46
N ARG A 15 0.87 -1.37 10.10
CA ARG A 15 1.63 -2.58 10.44
C ARG A 15 3.01 -2.56 9.79
N ILE A 16 3.10 -2.15 8.54
CA ILE A 16 4.38 -2.04 7.83
C ILE A 16 5.26 -0.98 8.51
N ARG A 17 4.69 0.18 8.79
CA ARG A 17 5.44 1.27 9.43
C ARG A 17 5.97 0.86 10.81
N ASN A 18 5.13 0.22 11.62
CA ASN A 18 5.53 -0.21 12.95
C ASN A 18 6.61 -1.29 12.90
N ALA A 19 6.53 -2.21 11.94
CA ALA A 19 7.54 -3.24 11.77
C ALA A 19 8.90 -2.62 11.41
N ILE A 20 8.89 -1.63 10.52
CA ILE A 20 10.11 -0.93 10.14
C ILE A 20 10.73 -0.24 11.35
N MET A 21 9.91 0.46 12.14
CA MET A 21 10.39 1.15 13.33
C MET A 21 10.93 0.20 14.38
N ALA A 22 10.38 -1.01 14.46
CA ALA A 22 10.83 -2.03 15.41
C ALA A 22 12.00 -2.87 14.88
N GLY A 23 12.48 -2.58 13.67
CA GLY A 23 13.58 -3.33 13.09
C GLY A 23 13.20 -4.70 12.57
N LYS A 24 11.91 -4.96 12.37
CA LYS A 24 11.42 -6.24 11.88
C LYS A 24 11.33 -6.22 10.36
N ASN A 25 11.53 -7.37 9.74
CA ASN A 25 11.43 -7.47 8.29
C ASN A 25 10.18 -8.19 7.80
N GLU A 26 9.32 -8.65 8.71
CA GLU A 26 8.12 -9.38 8.34
C GLU A 26 6.88 -8.80 9.01
N VAL A 27 5.77 -8.79 8.29
CA VAL A 27 4.48 -8.31 8.78
C VAL A 27 3.43 -9.35 8.43
N ARG A 28 2.53 -9.61 9.37
CA ARG A 28 1.38 -10.49 9.15
C ARG A 28 0.11 -9.69 9.36
N ALA A 29 -0.86 -9.87 8.50
CA ALA A 29 -2.15 -9.18 8.60
C ALA A 29 -3.27 -10.10 8.12
N PRO A 30 -4.48 -9.96 8.68
CA PRO A 30 -5.61 -10.74 8.18
C PRO A 30 -5.83 -10.45 6.69
N HIS A 31 -6.16 -11.47 5.93
CA HIS A 31 -6.35 -11.32 4.49
C HIS A 31 -7.52 -10.39 4.17
N SER A 32 -7.32 -9.55 3.18
CA SER A 32 -8.35 -8.76 2.56
C SER A 32 -7.89 -8.54 1.12
N LYS A 33 -8.83 -8.56 0.20
CA LYS A 33 -8.51 -8.40 -1.22
C LYS A 33 -7.80 -7.08 -1.48
N MET A 34 -8.26 -6.00 -0.86
CA MET A 34 -7.67 -4.68 -1.05
C MET A 34 -6.26 -4.62 -0.44
N LYS A 35 -6.07 -5.17 0.76
CA LYS A 35 -4.74 -5.21 1.37
C LYS A 35 -3.75 -5.97 0.50
N LEU A 36 -4.19 -7.10 -0.03
CA LEU A 36 -3.32 -7.92 -0.89
C LEU A 36 -2.95 -7.16 -2.16
N THR A 37 -3.93 -6.48 -2.77
CA THR A 37 -3.68 -5.71 -3.99
C THR A 37 -2.68 -4.59 -3.74
N VAL A 38 -2.84 -3.85 -2.66
CA VAL A 38 -1.92 -2.77 -2.30
C VAL A 38 -0.52 -3.34 -2.03
N ALA A 39 -0.42 -4.43 -1.27
CA ALA A 39 0.87 -5.05 -0.96
C ALA A 39 1.57 -5.54 -2.22
N GLN A 40 0.83 -6.12 -3.16
CA GLN A 40 1.39 -6.58 -4.42
C GLN A 40 1.90 -5.43 -5.28
N GLN A 41 1.21 -4.29 -5.28
CA GLN A 41 1.68 -3.11 -6.01
C GLN A 41 2.96 -2.55 -5.38
N LEU A 42 3.06 -2.57 -4.06
CA LEU A 42 4.28 -2.13 -3.38
C LEU A 42 5.45 -3.07 -3.68
N LYS A 43 5.20 -4.37 -3.75
CA LYS A 43 6.21 -5.34 -4.13
C LYS A 43 6.67 -5.10 -5.57
N LYS A 44 5.72 -4.92 -6.48
CA LYS A 44 6.02 -4.68 -7.89
C LYS A 44 6.86 -3.42 -8.08
N SER A 45 6.64 -2.41 -7.24
CA SER A 45 7.38 -1.15 -7.31
C SER A 45 8.71 -1.20 -6.57
N GLY A 46 9.07 -2.32 -5.96
CA GLY A 46 10.35 -2.49 -5.31
C GLY A 46 10.42 -2.09 -3.85
N TYR A 47 9.30 -1.76 -3.23
CA TYR A 47 9.29 -1.33 -1.82
C TYR A 47 9.15 -2.49 -0.84
N LEU A 48 8.64 -3.63 -1.30
CA LEU A 48 8.54 -4.84 -0.48
C LEU A 48 9.27 -5.97 -1.18
N SER A 49 9.83 -6.89 -0.40
CA SER A 49 10.58 -7.99 -0.95
C SER A 49 9.69 -9.13 -1.41
N ASP A 50 8.66 -9.46 -0.64
CA ASP A 50 7.76 -10.55 -0.99
C ASP A 50 6.39 -10.39 -0.33
N VAL A 51 5.37 -10.96 -0.95
CA VAL A 51 4.00 -10.96 -0.43
C VAL A 51 3.41 -12.33 -0.68
N LYS A 52 2.96 -13.00 0.38
CA LYS A 52 2.38 -14.34 0.31
C LYS A 52 1.04 -14.37 1.04
N VAL A 53 0.22 -15.36 0.71
CA VAL A 53 -1.01 -15.62 1.44
C VAL A 53 -0.89 -17.01 2.05
N GLU A 54 -1.04 -17.09 3.38
CA GLU A 54 -1.07 -18.37 4.08
C GLU A 54 -2.51 -18.71 4.38
N LYS A 55 -2.91 -19.92 4.01
CA LYS A 55 -4.25 -20.41 4.31
C LYS A 55 -4.39 -20.66 5.79
N GLY A 56 -5.52 -20.31 6.34
CA GLY A 56 -5.77 -20.49 7.77
C GLY A 56 -7.23 -20.49 8.10
N THR A 57 -7.52 -20.80 9.38
CA THR A 57 -8.85 -20.83 9.93
C THR A 57 -8.87 -19.88 11.12
N PRO A 58 -9.84 -18.96 11.20
CA PRO A 58 -11.03 -18.80 10.34
C PRO A 58 -10.78 -18.05 9.04
N ARG A 59 -9.60 -17.46 8.85
CA ARG A 59 -9.32 -16.73 7.61
C ARG A 59 -7.84 -16.82 7.25
N ASP A 60 -7.55 -16.49 6.01
CA ASP A 60 -6.18 -16.48 5.51
C ASP A 60 -5.39 -15.30 6.10
N THR A 61 -4.09 -15.40 6.05
CA THR A 61 -3.18 -14.35 6.52
C THR A 61 -2.28 -13.90 5.38
N ILE A 62 -2.10 -12.59 5.24
CA ILE A 62 -1.13 -12.04 4.31
C ILE A 62 0.20 -11.94 5.05
N VAL A 63 1.25 -12.53 4.48
CA VAL A 63 2.60 -12.47 5.05
C VAL A 63 3.45 -11.61 4.12
N ILE A 64 3.96 -10.52 4.66
CA ILE A 64 4.74 -9.54 3.89
C ILE A 64 6.17 -9.54 4.37
N THR A 65 7.11 -9.71 3.46
CA THR A 65 8.53 -9.55 3.74
C THR A 65 8.93 -8.17 3.26
N ILE A 66 9.33 -7.29 4.18
CA ILE A 66 9.66 -5.91 3.86
C ILE A 66 11.02 -5.83 3.16
N HIS A 67 12.02 -6.52 3.71
CA HIS A 67 13.35 -6.55 3.13
C HIS A 67 14.00 -7.90 3.43
N GLU A 68 15.02 -8.23 2.66
CA GLU A 68 15.76 -9.46 2.88
C GLU A 68 16.56 -9.38 4.19
N ILE A 69 16.82 -10.53 4.79
CA ILE A 69 17.61 -10.61 6.02
C ILE A 69 19.00 -10.01 5.75
N GLY A 70 19.41 -9.12 6.61
CA GLY A 70 20.73 -8.47 6.47
C GLY A 70 20.73 -7.23 5.60
N THR A 71 19.57 -6.84 5.07
CA THR A 71 19.45 -5.62 4.28
C THR A 71 18.55 -4.61 4.99
N ASN A 72 18.50 -3.40 4.49
CA ASN A 72 17.64 -2.35 5.03
C ASN A 72 16.40 -2.18 4.18
N THR A 73 15.35 -1.63 4.80
CA THR A 73 14.14 -1.30 4.05
C THR A 73 14.41 -0.20 3.04
N THR A 74 13.69 -0.25 1.91
CA THR A 74 13.74 0.82 0.92
C THR A 74 12.68 1.88 1.18
N ILE A 75 11.79 1.64 2.14
CA ILE A 75 10.72 2.58 2.47
C ILE A 75 11.23 3.61 3.47
N ASN A 76 11.19 4.88 3.09
CA ASN A 76 11.50 5.98 4.00
C ASN A 76 10.24 6.55 4.63
N GLU A 77 9.17 6.65 3.86
CA GLU A 77 7.88 7.12 4.36
C GLU A 77 6.76 6.39 3.65
N ILE A 78 5.71 6.05 4.37
CA ILE A 78 4.52 5.44 3.82
C ILE A 78 3.33 6.11 4.51
N THR A 79 2.47 6.76 3.73
CA THR A 79 1.40 7.61 4.26
C THR A 79 0.08 7.35 3.56
N ARG A 80 -0.98 7.17 4.34
CA ARG A 80 -2.34 7.04 3.83
C ARG A 80 -2.83 8.41 3.37
N LEU A 81 -3.35 8.50 2.15
CA LEU A 81 -3.88 9.76 1.62
C LEU A 81 -5.39 9.85 1.74
N SER A 82 -6.11 8.88 1.19
CA SER A 82 -7.57 8.84 1.25
C SER A 82 -8.01 8.10 2.51
N LYS A 83 -9.03 8.59 3.19
CA LYS A 83 -9.54 7.98 4.42
C LYS A 83 -11.05 7.82 4.32
N PRO A 84 -11.67 6.91 5.08
CA PRO A 84 -13.12 6.70 5.00
C PRO A 84 -13.95 7.98 5.14
N GLY A 85 -13.55 8.88 6.03
CA GLY A 85 -14.28 10.14 6.23
C GLY A 85 -13.84 11.25 5.29
N ARG A 86 -12.80 11.03 4.49
CA ARG A 86 -12.26 12.07 3.62
C ARG A 86 -11.56 11.42 2.44
N ARG A 87 -12.33 11.08 1.43
CA ARG A 87 -11.77 10.48 0.22
C ARG A 87 -11.10 11.54 -0.63
N VAL A 88 -9.97 11.20 -1.23
CA VAL A 88 -9.18 12.11 -2.06
C VAL A 88 -9.10 11.54 -3.46
N TYR A 89 -9.55 12.30 -4.44
CA TYR A 89 -9.56 11.90 -5.85
C TYR A 89 -8.76 12.88 -6.68
N ALA A 90 -8.20 12.42 -7.78
CA ALA A 90 -7.50 13.28 -8.72
C ALA A 90 -7.66 12.78 -10.14
N ALA A 91 -7.71 13.71 -11.10
CA ALA A 91 -7.64 13.36 -12.51
C ALA A 91 -6.21 12.93 -12.83
N ALA A 92 -6.03 12.24 -13.95
CA ALA A 92 -4.70 11.74 -14.35
C ALA A 92 -3.64 12.84 -14.39
N THR A 93 -4.01 14.04 -14.78
CA THR A 93 -3.08 15.18 -14.88
C THR A 93 -2.78 15.80 -13.51
N ASP A 94 -3.62 15.54 -12.51
CA ASP A 94 -3.51 16.17 -11.19
C ASP A 94 -2.89 15.26 -10.13
N ILE A 95 -2.52 14.04 -10.48
CA ILE A 95 -1.91 13.12 -9.53
C ILE A 95 -0.53 13.65 -9.15
N PRO A 96 -0.26 13.85 -7.85
CA PRO A 96 1.02 14.45 -7.45
C PRO A 96 2.21 13.53 -7.72
N ARG A 97 3.35 14.13 -7.98
CA ARG A 97 4.60 13.38 -8.07
C ARG A 97 5.29 13.45 -6.73
N ILE A 98 5.77 12.31 -6.26
CA ILE A 98 6.41 12.21 -4.95
C ILE A 98 7.92 12.21 -5.15
N LYS A 99 8.60 13.13 -4.43
CA LYS A 99 10.06 13.24 -4.48
C LYS A 99 10.61 13.30 -5.92
N SER A 100 9.97 14.10 -6.76
CA SER A 100 10.39 14.30 -8.16
C SER A 100 10.43 12.97 -8.94
N GLY A 101 9.49 12.08 -8.64
CA GLY A 101 9.40 10.79 -9.33
C GLY A 101 10.13 9.64 -8.65
N ARG A 102 10.80 9.87 -7.52
CA ARG A 102 11.48 8.80 -6.79
C ARG A 102 10.51 7.97 -5.97
N GLY A 103 9.40 8.57 -5.55
CA GLY A 103 8.35 7.87 -4.83
C GLY A 103 7.19 7.53 -5.73
N ILE A 104 6.18 6.89 -5.17
CA ILE A 104 4.97 6.52 -5.89
C ILE A 104 3.72 6.94 -5.12
N VAL A 105 2.63 7.11 -5.86
CA VAL A 105 1.29 7.21 -5.31
C VAL A 105 0.54 6.02 -5.86
N LEU A 106 -0.14 5.26 -5.01
CA LEU A 106 -1.03 4.20 -5.47
C LEU A 106 -2.40 4.80 -5.71
N VAL A 107 -2.96 4.53 -6.88
CA VAL A 107 -4.24 5.11 -7.33
C VAL A 107 -5.21 3.98 -7.61
N SER A 108 -6.43 4.10 -7.08
CA SER A 108 -7.49 3.15 -7.38
C SER A 108 -8.28 3.69 -8.56
N THR A 109 -8.12 3.07 -9.72
CA THR A 109 -8.77 3.49 -10.96
C THR A 109 -9.87 2.52 -11.37
N SER A 110 -10.59 2.85 -12.42
CA SER A 110 -11.61 1.96 -12.96
C SER A 110 -11.02 0.64 -13.49
N GLN A 111 -9.72 0.61 -13.74
CA GLN A 111 -9.03 -0.60 -14.21
C GLN A 111 -8.18 -1.26 -13.12
N GLY A 112 -8.41 -0.88 -11.87
CA GLY A 112 -7.71 -1.47 -10.74
C GLY A 112 -6.74 -0.52 -10.07
N VAL A 113 -6.03 -1.03 -9.06
CA VAL A 113 -5.02 -0.25 -8.34
C VAL A 113 -3.73 -0.25 -9.14
N MET A 114 -3.15 0.92 -9.33
CA MET A 114 -1.92 1.07 -10.09
C MET A 114 -1.09 2.22 -9.53
N THR A 115 0.14 2.34 -10.00
CA THR A 115 0.99 3.45 -9.57
C THR A 115 0.60 4.71 -10.33
N ASP A 116 1.07 5.85 -9.81
CA ASP A 116 0.82 7.15 -10.45
C ASP A 116 1.36 7.19 -11.88
N ASN A 117 2.53 6.60 -12.14
CA ASN A 117 3.08 6.56 -13.49
C ASN A 117 2.19 5.76 -14.43
N GLU A 118 1.71 4.61 -13.99
CA GLU A 118 0.82 3.78 -14.78
C GLU A 118 -0.50 4.49 -15.06
N ALA A 119 -1.05 5.18 -14.06
CA ALA A 119 -2.30 5.92 -14.20
C ALA A 119 -2.15 7.08 -15.20
N ARG A 120 -1.03 7.79 -15.12
CA ARG A 120 -0.77 8.88 -16.06
C ARG A 120 -0.64 8.37 -17.50
N LYS A 121 0.07 7.27 -17.70
CA LYS A 121 0.23 6.67 -19.02
C LYS A 121 -1.10 6.19 -19.59
N ALA A 122 -1.96 5.64 -18.75
CA ALA A 122 -3.28 5.18 -19.15
C ALA A 122 -4.32 6.30 -19.22
N LYS A 123 -3.94 7.50 -18.76
CA LYS A 123 -4.84 8.67 -18.70
C LYS A 123 -6.06 8.39 -17.82
N LEU A 124 -5.82 7.69 -16.70
CA LEU A 124 -6.86 7.35 -15.74
C LEU A 124 -6.64 8.10 -14.44
N GLY A 125 -7.69 8.73 -13.95
CA GLY A 125 -7.69 9.28 -12.60
C GLY A 125 -8.36 8.32 -11.65
N GLY A 126 -8.39 8.67 -10.37
CA GLY A 126 -9.06 7.84 -9.37
C GLY A 126 -8.79 8.31 -7.96
N GLU A 127 -9.04 7.41 -7.02
CA GLU A 127 -8.82 7.68 -5.61
C GLU A 127 -7.35 7.50 -5.27
N LEU A 128 -6.77 8.50 -4.62
CA LEU A 128 -5.37 8.45 -4.19
C LEU A 128 -5.30 7.66 -2.88
N ILE A 129 -4.74 6.47 -2.92
CA ILE A 129 -4.74 5.56 -1.77
C ILE A 129 -3.66 5.94 -0.76
N CYS A 130 -2.42 5.96 -1.20
CA CYS A 130 -1.28 6.24 -0.32
C CYS A 130 -0.09 6.73 -1.14
N LYS A 131 0.89 7.29 -0.44
CA LYS A 131 2.17 7.65 -1.05
C LYS A 131 3.29 6.94 -0.33
N VAL A 132 4.31 6.57 -1.06
CA VAL A 132 5.47 5.83 -0.53
C VAL A 132 6.73 6.36 -1.18
N TYR A 133 7.75 6.55 -0.38
CA TYR A 133 9.09 6.83 -0.92
C TYR A 133 10.18 6.33 0.00
#